data_b4f316911d5e7fb92b5ad1e996664761
#
_entry.id   b4f316911d5e7fb92b5ad1e996664761
#
_cell.length_a   1.000
_cell.length_b   1.000
_cell.length_c   1.000
_cell.angle_alpha   90.00
_cell.angle_beta   90.00
_cell.angle_gamma   90.00
#
_symmetry.space_group_name_H-M   'P 1'
#
loop_
_entity.id
_entity.type
_entity.pdbx_description
1 polymer ?
#
loop_
_entity_poly.entity_id
_entity_poly.type
_entity_poly.pdbx_seq_one_letter_code
_entity_poly.pdbx_strand_id
1 'polypeptide(L)'
;YYADTYVVFARTNPDLSVGHKGLSAFIVEKGFKGFSFGTKEKKMGIRASATYELVFDDCEVPAENLLGKEGEGFKIAMMLLDGGRIGVAAQAIGIAQGAIDECIPYLKNRKQFGKPLSAFQNTQFELADMQTKVDAARLLVQRAAMAKQDHEPYSHLAAMGKMMAAEVASDVTRRVVQLVGGCGYTREYPFERMMRDAKITEIYEGTTEVQKMVVSGWMLKK
;
A
#
# COMPACT_ATOMS: atom_id res chain seq x y z
N TYR A 1 6.94 13.69 11.16
CA TYR A 1 7.13 14.02 12.60
C TYR A 1 8.10 13.07 13.27
N TYR A 2 8.02 11.75 13.01
CA TYR A 2 8.91 10.75 13.62
C TYR A 2 10.19 10.49 12.80
N ALA A 3 10.16 10.75 11.50
CA ALA A 3 11.36 10.67 10.67
C ALA A 3 12.30 11.85 10.94
N ASP A 4 13.58 11.66 10.66
CA ASP A 4 14.59 12.70 10.77
C ASP A 4 14.98 13.23 9.37
N THR A 5 14.75 12.43 8.32
CA THR A 5 15.06 12.75 6.93
C THR A 5 13.83 12.59 6.06
N TYR A 6 13.63 13.51 5.13
CA TYR A 6 12.48 13.59 4.22
C TYR A 6 12.96 13.71 2.79
N VAL A 7 12.35 12.98 1.86
CA VAL A 7 12.50 13.22 0.43
C VAL A 7 11.32 14.10 0.00
N VAL A 8 11.63 15.30 -0.44
CA VAL A 8 10.66 16.33 -0.81
C VAL A 8 10.73 16.59 -2.30
N PHE A 9 9.58 16.54 -2.98
CA PHE A 9 9.44 16.91 -4.37
C PHE A 9 8.86 18.31 -4.45
N ALA A 10 9.58 19.22 -5.10
CA ALA A 10 9.18 20.61 -5.23
C ALA A 10 9.37 21.11 -6.68
N ARG A 11 8.60 22.13 -7.02
CA ARG A 11 8.79 22.81 -8.31
C ARG A 11 9.93 23.82 -8.20
N THR A 12 10.95 23.63 -9.03
CA THR A 12 12.11 24.52 -9.13
C THR A 12 12.03 25.44 -10.36
N ASN A 13 11.35 25.00 -11.41
CA ASN A 13 11.13 25.84 -12.59
C ASN A 13 9.72 26.48 -12.51
N PRO A 14 9.61 27.83 -12.45
CA PRO A 14 8.34 28.54 -12.37
C PRO A 14 7.51 28.44 -13.66
N ASP A 15 8.14 28.15 -14.81
CA ASP A 15 7.40 27.97 -16.07
C ASP A 15 6.57 26.69 -16.02
N LEU A 16 5.25 26.84 -15.93
CA LEU A 16 4.30 25.72 -15.87
C LEU A 16 4.23 24.94 -17.19
N SER A 17 4.63 25.56 -18.32
CA SER A 17 4.58 24.89 -19.64
C SER A 17 5.54 23.71 -19.75
N VAL A 18 6.63 23.68 -18.96
CA VAL A 18 7.55 22.55 -18.90
C VAL A 18 6.97 21.30 -18.19
N GLY A 19 5.80 21.44 -17.58
CA GLY A 19 5.07 20.35 -16.94
C GLY A 19 5.88 19.69 -15.81
N HIS A 20 5.98 18.37 -15.87
CA HIS A 20 6.69 17.57 -14.86
C HIS A 20 8.22 17.76 -14.87
N LYS A 21 8.81 18.27 -15.95
CA LYS A 21 10.24 18.58 -16.02
C LYS A 21 10.65 19.77 -15.14
N GLY A 22 9.69 20.51 -14.61
CA GLY A 22 9.95 21.57 -13.64
C GLY A 22 9.99 21.09 -12.18
N LEU A 23 9.95 19.79 -11.92
CA LEU A 23 9.98 19.20 -10.59
C LEU A 23 11.36 18.64 -10.26
N SER A 24 11.84 18.92 -9.04
CA SER A 24 13.10 18.40 -8.50
C SER A 24 12.86 17.70 -7.18
N ALA A 25 13.80 16.87 -6.74
CA ALA A 25 13.72 16.15 -5.49
C ALA A 25 14.86 16.59 -4.56
N PHE A 26 14.56 16.73 -3.26
CA PHE A 26 15.51 17.20 -2.25
C PHE A 26 15.48 16.30 -1.03
N ILE A 27 16.63 16.17 -0.37
CA ILE A 27 16.75 15.60 0.97
C ILE A 27 16.62 16.75 1.96
N VAL A 28 15.57 16.72 2.79
CA VAL A 28 15.32 17.72 3.82
C VAL A 28 15.42 17.06 5.18
N GLU A 29 16.19 17.68 6.10
CA GLU A 29 16.37 17.16 7.44
C GLU A 29 15.42 17.85 8.42
N LYS A 30 14.97 17.09 9.39
CA LYS A 30 14.21 17.62 10.51
C LYS A 30 15.06 18.62 11.27
N GLY A 31 14.54 19.83 11.44
CA GLY A 31 15.28 20.91 12.11
C GLY A 31 15.85 21.95 11.15
N PHE A 32 15.74 21.79 9.85
CA PHE A 32 16.01 22.89 8.92
C PHE A 32 15.12 24.08 9.26
N LYS A 33 15.72 25.29 9.30
CA LYS A 33 14.98 26.51 9.56
C LYS A 33 13.89 26.70 8.51
N GLY A 34 12.68 26.99 8.96
CA GLY A 34 11.51 27.13 8.09
C GLY A 34 10.80 25.82 7.72
N PHE A 35 11.30 24.66 8.16
CA PHE A 35 10.60 23.37 8.04
C PHE A 35 9.84 23.04 9.32
N SER A 36 8.55 22.79 9.20
CA SER A 36 7.68 22.43 10.33
C SER A 36 6.57 21.44 9.92
N PHE A 37 5.80 21.01 10.92
CA PHE A 37 4.71 20.05 10.72
C PHE A 37 3.38 20.73 11.04
N GLY A 38 2.43 20.59 10.12
CA GLY A 38 1.05 20.99 10.32
C GLY A 38 0.21 19.92 11.01
N THR A 39 -1.01 19.74 10.55
CA THR A 39 -2.00 18.86 11.18
C THR A 39 -1.65 17.37 11.00
N LYS A 40 -1.82 16.61 12.08
CA LYS A 40 -1.78 15.15 12.04
C LYS A 40 -3.09 14.58 11.55
N GLU A 41 -3.03 13.76 10.48
CA GLU A 41 -4.22 13.14 9.92
C GLU A 41 -4.82 12.05 10.81
N LYS A 42 -6.14 12.10 11.00
CA LYS A 42 -6.94 11.07 11.68
C LYS A 42 -7.41 10.03 10.66
N LYS A 43 -6.73 8.89 10.58
CA LYS A 43 -6.95 7.89 9.53
C LYS A 43 -7.87 6.75 9.97
N MET A 44 -8.54 6.13 9.00
CA MET A 44 -9.34 4.92 9.16
C MET A 44 -8.52 3.74 9.66
N GLY A 45 -7.37 3.46 9.02
CA GLY A 45 -6.44 2.36 9.28
C GLY A 45 -4.98 2.81 9.24
N ILE A 46 -4.07 1.85 9.39
CA ILE A 46 -2.61 2.08 9.49
C ILE A 46 -2.28 3.23 10.44
N ARG A 47 -2.95 3.27 11.59
CA ARG A 47 -2.88 4.39 12.54
C ARG A 47 -1.52 4.50 13.23
N ALA A 48 -0.75 3.42 13.27
CA ALA A 48 0.61 3.41 13.80
C ALA A 48 1.60 4.17 12.92
N SER A 49 1.36 4.24 11.60
CA SER A 49 2.11 5.11 10.69
C SER A 49 1.48 6.50 10.67
N ALA A 50 2.18 7.49 11.19
CA ALA A 50 1.66 8.86 11.24
C ALA A 50 1.76 9.54 9.88
N THR A 51 0.73 10.32 9.54
CA THR A 51 0.67 11.18 8.36
C THR A 51 0.49 12.61 8.84
N TYR A 52 1.36 13.50 8.38
CA TYR A 52 1.35 14.93 8.73
C TYR A 52 1.45 15.77 7.47
N GLU A 53 0.87 16.94 7.51
CA GLU A 53 1.19 18.03 6.61
C GLU A 53 2.64 18.47 6.85
N LEU A 54 3.39 18.73 5.79
CA LEU A 54 4.73 19.31 5.84
C LEU A 54 4.62 20.78 5.40
N VAL A 55 5.12 21.67 6.23
CA VAL A 55 5.06 23.11 5.99
C VAL A 55 6.47 23.63 5.80
N PHE A 56 6.67 24.36 4.70
CA PHE A 56 7.93 25.01 4.34
C PHE A 56 7.67 26.53 4.22
N ASP A 57 8.32 27.31 5.07
CA ASP A 57 8.22 28.75 5.10
C ASP A 57 9.64 29.33 5.05
N ASP A 58 10.05 29.83 3.90
CA ASP A 58 11.40 30.29 3.61
C ASP A 58 12.49 29.28 4.07
N CYS A 59 12.23 27.99 3.82
CA CYS A 59 13.12 26.90 4.21
C CYS A 59 14.29 26.81 3.23
N GLU A 60 15.49 27.15 3.73
CA GLU A 60 16.72 27.02 2.96
C GLU A 60 17.22 25.59 2.98
N VAL A 61 17.37 24.98 1.78
CA VAL A 61 17.89 23.64 1.60
C VAL A 61 19.23 23.73 0.88
N PRO A 62 20.33 23.16 1.43
CA PRO A 62 21.65 23.17 0.79
C PRO A 62 21.60 22.58 -0.62
N ALA A 63 22.41 23.14 -1.55
CA ALA A 63 22.44 22.69 -2.93
C ALA A 63 22.89 21.23 -3.09
N GLU A 64 23.74 20.73 -2.20
CA GLU A 64 24.18 19.34 -2.14
C GLU A 64 23.07 18.36 -1.78
N ASN A 65 21.96 18.83 -1.20
CA ASN A 65 20.78 18.03 -0.88
C ASN A 65 19.86 17.80 -2.07
N LEU A 66 20.19 18.34 -3.26
CA LEU A 66 19.49 18.02 -4.49
C LEU A 66 19.69 16.54 -4.85
N LEU A 67 18.62 15.78 -4.93
CA LEU A 67 18.66 14.37 -5.30
C LEU A 67 18.60 14.23 -6.82
N GLY A 68 19.69 13.76 -7.43
CA GLY A 68 19.86 13.71 -8.88
C GLY A 68 20.14 15.08 -9.49
N LYS A 69 19.45 15.44 -10.57
CA LYS A 69 19.59 16.72 -11.25
C LYS A 69 18.31 17.53 -11.16
N GLU A 70 18.42 18.84 -11.29
CA GLU A 70 17.25 19.71 -11.40
C GLU A 70 16.37 19.27 -12.57
N GLY A 71 15.04 19.24 -12.35
CA GLY A 71 14.06 18.78 -13.33
C GLY A 71 13.87 17.25 -13.40
N GLU A 72 14.64 16.45 -12.67
CA GLU A 72 14.51 14.98 -12.66
C GLU A 72 13.57 14.46 -11.53
N GLY A 73 12.98 15.33 -10.71
CA GLY A 73 12.18 14.91 -9.56
C GLY A 73 11.02 13.98 -9.92
N PHE A 74 10.32 14.24 -11.02
CA PHE A 74 9.23 13.36 -11.46
C PHE A 74 9.72 11.96 -11.88
N LYS A 75 10.87 11.87 -12.57
CA LYS A 75 11.49 10.59 -12.93
C LYS A 75 11.86 9.78 -11.68
N ILE A 76 12.44 10.45 -10.68
CA ILE A 76 12.79 9.84 -9.40
C ILE A 76 11.53 9.34 -8.69
N ALA A 77 10.48 10.16 -8.64
CA ALA A 77 9.19 9.77 -8.04
C ALA A 77 8.60 8.52 -8.71
N MET A 78 8.58 8.45 -10.04
CA MET A 78 8.05 7.30 -10.77
C MET A 78 8.85 6.02 -10.50
N MET A 79 10.18 6.12 -10.44
CA MET A 79 11.05 4.99 -10.11
C MET A 79 10.81 4.47 -8.68
N LEU A 80 10.63 5.38 -7.72
CA LEU A 80 10.32 5.02 -6.33
C LEU A 80 8.94 4.36 -6.23
N LEU A 81 7.92 4.90 -6.91
CA LEU A 81 6.57 4.35 -6.93
C LEU A 81 6.52 2.95 -7.54
N ASP A 82 7.27 2.66 -8.61
CA ASP A 82 7.31 1.32 -9.19
C ASP A 82 7.84 0.27 -8.19
N GLY A 83 8.88 0.63 -7.42
CA GLY A 83 9.39 -0.22 -6.33
C GLY A 83 8.42 -0.30 -5.14
N GLY A 84 7.83 0.81 -4.75
CA GLY A 84 6.88 0.95 -3.65
C GLY A 84 5.61 0.11 -3.85
N ARG A 85 5.13 -0.01 -5.10
CA ARG A 85 3.98 -0.88 -5.44
C ARG A 85 4.20 -2.34 -5.04
N ILE A 86 5.41 -2.88 -5.21
CA ILE A 86 5.75 -4.25 -4.77
C ILE A 86 5.67 -4.35 -3.24
N GLY A 87 6.19 -3.34 -2.51
CA GLY A 87 6.13 -3.29 -1.05
C GLY A 87 4.71 -3.23 -0.51
N VAL A 88 3.86 -2.35 -1.09
CA VAL A 88 2.43 -2.25 -0.73
C VAL A 88 1.67 -3.53 -1.06
N ALA A 89 1.96 -4.17 -2.18
CA ALA A 89 1.36 -5.45 -2.54
C ALA A 89 1.73 -6.55 -1.53
N ALA A 90 2.99 -6.61 -1.10
CA ALA A 90 3.43 -7.54 -0.06
C ALA A 90 2.74 -7.27 1.29
N GLN A 91 2.57 -5.99 1.67
CA GLN A 91 1.80 -5.60 2.85
C GLN A 91 0.35 -6.08 2.76
N ALA A 92 -0.31 -5.87 1.63
CA ALA A 92 -1.69 -6.30 1.40
C ALA A 92 -1.85 -7.82 1.55
N ILE A 93 -0.93 -8.60 0.95
CA ILE A 93 -0.89 -10.06 1.10
C ILE A 93 -0.68 -10.46 2.56
N GLY A 94 0.22 -9.78 3.29
CA GLY A 94 0.46 -10.04 4.70
C GLY A 94 -0.77 -9.81 5.57
N ILE A 95 -1.54 -8.75 5.30
CA ILE A 95 -2.80 -8.47 6.00
C ILE A 95 -3.84 -9.54 5.69
N ALA A 96 -3.99 -9.92 4.41
CA ALA A 96 -4.95 -10.94 4.00
C ALA A 96 -4.64 -12.31 4.61
N GLN A 97 -3.37 -12.75 4.51
CA GLN A 97 -2.94 -14.02 5.10
C GLN A 97 -3.11 -14.01 6.62
N GLY A 98 -2.67 -12.94 7.30
CA GLY A 98 -2.82 -12.81 8.75
C GLY A 98 -4.28 -12.85 9.19
N ALA A 99 -5.21 -12.30 8.40
CA ALA A 99 -6.63 -12.39 8.70
C ALA A 99 -7.16 -13.84 8.61
N ILE A 100 -6.71 -14.61 7.62
CA ILE A 100 -7.05 -16.04 7.50
C ILE A 100 -6.45 -16.83 8.66
N ASP A 101 -5.18 -16.62 8.97
CA ASP A 101 -4.44 -17.36 10.00
C ASP A 101 -5.06 -17.14 11.40
N GLU A 102 -5.46 -15.91 11.73
CA GLU A 102 -6.16 -15.58 12.97
C GLU A 102 -7.62 -16.10 13.00
N CYS A 103 -8.27 -16.17 11.85
CA CYS A 103 -9.65 -16.62 11.75
C CYS A 103 -9.79 -18.15 12.00
N ILE A 104 -8.86 -18.95 11.48
CA ILE A 104 -8.94 -20.42 11.56
C ILE A 104 -9.05 -20.95 12.99
N PRO A 105 -8.22 -20.55 13.97
CA PRO A 105 -8.36 -20.99 15.35
C PRO A 105 -9.71 -20.61 15.96
N TYR A 106 -10.20 -19.40 15.68
CA TYR A 106 -11.53 -18.97 16.16
C TYR A 106 -12.64 -19.88 15.61
N LEU A 107 -12.64 -20.18 14.29
CA LEU A 107 -13.66 -21.03 13.65
C LEU A 107 -13.62 -22.47 14.14
N LYS A 108 -12.43 -22.99 14.53
CA LYS A 108 -12.27 -24.32 15.10
C LYS A 108 -12.82 -24.40 16.53
N ASN A 109 -12.70 -23.34 17.32
CA ASN A 109 -13.08 -23.31 18.72
C ASN A 109 -14.54 -22.91 18.94
N ARG A 110 -15.07 -21.98 18.15
CA ARG A 110 -16.44 -21.48 18.27
C ARG A 110 -17.43 -22.50 17.75
N LYS A 111 -18.42 -22.85 18.58
CA LYS A 111 -19.47 -23.81 18.24
C LYS A 111 -20.83 -23.11 18.11
N GLN A 112 -21.59 -23.49 17.10
CA GLN A 112 -23.01 -23.17 16.91
C GLN A 112 -23.71 -24.37 16.27
N PHE A 113 -25.01 -24.54 16.56
CA PHE A 113 -25.80 -25.68 16.06
C PHE A 113 -25.12 -27.02 16.32
N GLY A 114 -24.53 -27.17 17.51
CA GLY A 114 -23.92 -28.42 17.98
C GLY A 114 -22.53 -28.77 17.41
N LYS A 115 -21.93 -27.94 16.53
CA LYS A 115 -20.64 -28.23 15.92
C LYS A 115 -19.75 -26.97 15.75
N PRO A 116 -18.43 -27.11 15.59
CA PRO A 116 -17.55 -25.98 15.31
C PRO A 116 -17.95 -25.26 14.02
N LEU A 117 -17.70 -23.94 13.95
CA LEU A 117 -17.97 -23.17 12.73
C LEU A 117 -17.17 -23.70 11.53
N SER A 118 -15.97 -24.22 11.73
CA SER A 118 -15.14 -24.86 10.70
C SER A 118 -15.73 -26.14 10.11
N ALA A 119 -16.73 -26.76 10.75
CA ALA A 119 -17.40 -27.95 10.24
C ALA A 119 -18.56 -27.64 9.27
N PHE A 120 -18.87 -26.36 9.04
CA PHE A 120 -19.87 -25.96 8.07
C PHE A 120 -19.24 -25.84 6.67
N GLN A 121 -19.86 -26.47 5.68
CA GLN A 121 -19.35 -26.52 4.32
C GLN A 121 -19.11 -25.14 3.72
N ASN A 122 -20.03 -24.19 3.94
CA ASN A 122 -19.86 -22.82 3.48
C ASN A 122 -18.59 -22.18 4.06
N THR A 123 -18.31 -22.37 5.37
CA THR A 123 -17.08 -21.85 6.00
C THR A 123 -15.83 -22.42 5.33
N GLN A 124 -15.85 -23.72 5.00
CA GLN A 124 -14.72 -24.39 4.31
C GLN A 124 -14.51 -23.85 2.90
N PHE A 125 -15.61 -23.59 2.16
CA PHE A 125 -15.54 -23.02 0.84
C PHE A 125 -15.01 -21.57 0.84
N GLU A 126 -15.48 -20.77 1.80
CA GLU A 126 -14.98 -19.40 2.00
C GLU A 126 -13.46 -19.38 2.26
N LEU A 127 -12.99 -20.25 3.17
CA LEU A 127 -11.54 -20.33 3.47
C LEU A 127 -10.72 -20.80 2.26
N ALA A 128 -11.19 -21.80 1.53
CA ALA A 128 -10.50 -22.31 0.35
C ALA A 128 -10.39 -21.26 -0.76
N ASP A 129 -11.49 -20.53 -1.04
CA ASP A 129 -11.50 -19.46 -2.04
C ASP A 129 -10.59 -18.29 -1.62
N MET A 130 -10.65 -17.85 -0.36
CA MET A 130 -9.79 -16.78 0.15
C MET A 130 -8.30 -17.16 0.05
N GLN A 131 -7.92 -18.35 0.49
CA GLN A 131 -6.53 -18.80 0.43
C GLN A 131 -6.02 -18.89 -1.02
N THR A 132 -6.84 -19.42 -1.92
CA THR A 132 -6.48 -19.52 -3.35
C THR A 132 -6.21 -18.14 -3.95
N LYS A 133 -7.06 -17.14 -3.64
CA LYS A 133 -6.86 -15.75 -4.10
C LYS A 133 -5.59 -15.12 -3.53
N VAL A 134 -5.30 -15.35 -2.26
CA VAL A 134 -4.07 -14.83 -1.61
C VAL A 134 -2.84 -15.42 -2.28
N ASP A 135 -2.82 -16.72 -2.56
CA ASP A 135 -1.67 -17.39 -3.20
C ASP A 135 -1.50 -16.93 -4.66
N ALA A 136 -2.59 -16.76 -5.41
CA ALA A 136 -2.53 -16.21 -6.76
C ALA A 136 -1.97 -14.77 -6.78
N ALA A 137 -2.42 -13.91 -5.86
CA ALA A 137 -1.89 -12.56 -5.71
C ALA A 137 -0.40 -12.57 -5.31
N ARG A 138 -0.01 -13.46 -4.39
CA ARG A 138 1.39 -13.65 -3.96
C ARG A 138 2.31 -13.97 -5.14
N LEU A 139 1.91 -14.89 -6.01
CA LEU A 139 2.70 -15.27 -7.20
C LEU A 139 2.89 -14.09 -8.16
N LEU A 140 1.87 -13.23 -8.34
CA LEU A 140 2.02 -12.01 -9.15
C LEU A 140 3.03 -11.03 -8.53
N VAL A 141 2.99 -10.84 -7.21
CA VAL A 141 3.93 -9.95 -6.51
C VAL A 141 5.36 -10.51 -6.55
N GLN A 142 5.53 -11.81 -6.35
CA GLN A 142 6.84 -12.46 -6.47
C GLN A 142 7.42 -12.32 -7.88
N ARG A 143 6.59 -12.49 -8.93
CA ARG A 143 7.00 -12.27 -10.32
C ARG A 143 7.51 -10.82 -10.54
N ALA A 144 6.82 -9.83 -9.99
CA ALA A 144 7.26 -8.43 -10.08
C ALA A 144 8.58 -8.19 -9.34
N ALA A 145 8.73 -8.80 -8.14
CA ALA A 145 9.95 -8.69 -7.35
C ALA A 145 11.16 -9.34 -8.05
N MET A 146 10.97 -10.51 -8.64
CA MET A 146 12.01 -11.20 -9.43
C MET A 146 12.43 -10.37 -10.65
N ALA A 147 11.47 -9.86 -11.43
CA ALA A 147 11.78 -9.02 -12.58
C ALA A 147 12.57 -7.77 -12.18
N LYS A 148 12.23 -7.15 -11.04
CA LYS A 148 13.00 -6.03 -10.49
C LYS A 148 14.42 -6.44 -10.11
N GLN A 149 14.60 -7.58 -9.46
CA GLN A 149 15.91 -8.11 -9.06
C GLN A 149 16.78 -8.40 -10.28
N ASP A 150 16.19 -8.95 -11.34
CA ASP A 150 16.87 -9.31 -12.59
C ASP A 150 17.05 -8.13 -13.55
N HIS A 151 16.72 -6.90 -13.10
CA HIS A 151 16.79 -5.67 -13.87
C HIS A 151 15.94 -5.67 -15.14
N GLU A 152 14.88 -6.47 -15.19
CA GLU A 152 13.90 -6.49 -16.28
C GLU A 152 12.82 -5.40 -16.13
N PRO A 153 12.10 -5.06 -17.21
CA PRO A 153 10.96 -4.16 -17.14
C PRO A 153 9.84 -4.71 -16.25
N TYR A 154 9.64 -4.11 -15.08
CA TYR A 154 8.72 -4.62 -14.05
C TYR A 154 7.54 -3.69 -13.70
N SER A 155 7.50 -2.47 -14.21
CA SER A 155 6.46 -1.47 -13.82
C SER A 155 5.03 -2.01 -13.99
N HIS A 156 4.73 -2.66 -15.13
CA HIS A 156 3.41 -3.27 -15.37
C HIS A 156 3.15 -4.49 -14.47
N LEU A 157 4.17 -5.28 -14.15
CA LEU A 157 4.06 -6.42 -13.24
C LEU A 157 3.80 -5.94 -11.80
N ALA A 158 4.49 -4.88 -11.36
CA ALA A 158 4.28 -4.25 -10.07
C ALA A 158 2.85 -3.69 -9.94
N ALA A 159 2.35 -3.07 -11.01
CA ALA A 159 0.98 -2.57 -11.07
C ALA A 159 -0.06 -3.69 -11.00
N MET A 160 0.12 -4.80 -11.74
CA MET A 160 -0.73 -5.99 -11.68
C MET A 160 -0.74 -6.60 -10.26
N GLY A 161 0.44 -6.79 -9.68
CA GLY A 161 0.60 -7.35 -8.35
C GLY A 161 -0.07 -6.49 -7.27
N LYS A 162 0.14 -5.17 -7.31
CA LYS A 162 -0.44 -4.23 -6.36
C LYS A 162 -1.97 -4.19 -6.46
N MET A 163 -2.50 -4.12 -7.67
CA MET A 163 -3.94 -4.10 -7.92
C MET A 163 -4.59 -5.38 -7.35
N MET A 164 -4.11 -6.54 -7.76
CA MET A 164 -4.66 -7.83 -7.33
C MET A 164 -4.54 -8.03 -5.81
N ALA A 165 -3.37 -7.76 -5.23
CA ALA A 165 -3.13 -7.94 -3.81
C ALA A 165 -4.02 -7.05 -2.94
N ALA A 166 -4.22 -5.78 -3.33
CA ALA A 166 -5.06 -4.84 -2.61
C ALA A 166 -6.55 -5.23 -2.64
N GLU A 167 -7.05 -5.62 -3.81
CA GLU A 167 -8.44 -6.10 -3.97
C GLU A 167 -8.68 -7.38 -3.15
N VAL A 168 -7.74 -8.33 -3.20
CA VAL A 168 -7.82 -9.57 -2.41
C VAL A 168 -7.78 -9.28 -0.92
N ALA A 169 -6.92 -8.38 -0.45
CA ALA A 169 -6.84 -8.03 0.97
C ALA A 169 -8.15 -7.41 1.48
N SER A 170 -8.76 -6.53 0.71
CA SER A 170 -10.07 -5.94 1.05
C SER A 170 -11.19 -6.97 1.06
N ASP A 171 -11.24 -7.89 0.08
CA ASP A 171 -12.23 -8.97 0.04
C ASP A 171 -12.06 -9.95 1.21
N VAL A 172 -10.85 -10.45 1.42
CA VAL A 172 -10.53 -11.43 2.47
C VAL A 172 -10.83 -10.87 3.86
N THR A 173 -10.36 -9.67 4.19
CA THR A 173 -10.56 -9.10 5.53
C THR A 173 -12.04 -8.83 5.82
N ARG A 174 -12.81 -8.37 4.85
CA ARG A 174 -14.26 -8.20 4.95
C ARG A 174 -14.97 -9.53 5.19
N ARG A 175 -14.60 -10.59 4.45
CA ARG A 175 -15.18 -11.94 4.59
C ARG A 175 -14.82 -12.56 5.93
N VAL A 176 -13.61 -12.35 6.42
CA VAL A 176 -13.18 -12.83 7.74
C VAL A 176 -14.01 -12.19 8.86
N VAL A 177 -14.23 -10.86 8.82
CA VAL A 177 -15.13 -10.21 9.78
C VAL A 177 -16.53 -10.84 9.75
N GLN A 178 -17.06 -11.15 8.56
CA GLN A 178 -18.36 -11.80 8.40
C GLN A 178 -18.38 -13.22 8.96
N LEU A 179 -17.34 -14.03 8.72
CA LEU A 179 -17.25 -15.41 9.24
C LEU A 179 -17.14 -15.47 10.77
N VAL A 180 -16.43 -14.53 11.35
CA VAL A 180 -16.27 -14.40 12.83
C VAL A 180 -17.55 -13.84 13.48
N GLY A 181 -18.31 -13.03 12.74
CA GLY A 181 -19.56 -12.44 13.23
C GLY A 181 -19.33 -11.29 14.20
N GLY A 182 -20.16 -11.18 15.24
CA GLY A 182 -20.12 -10.07 16.21
C GLY A 182 -18.73 -9.85 16.84
N CYS A 183 -18.00 -10.90 17.17
CA CYS A 183 -16.63 -10.82 17.68
C CYS A 183 -15.64 -10.22 16.65
N GLY A 184 -15.87 -10.43 15.35
CA GLY A 184 -15.08 -9.84 14.29
C GLY A 184 -15.26 -8.33 14.16
N TYR A 185 -16.37 -7.79 14.68
CA TYR A 185 -16.72 -6.37 14.63
C TYR A 185 -16.25 -5.60 15.88
N THR A 186 -15.86 -6.31 16.95
CA THR A 186 -15.37 -5.70 18.20
C THR A 186 -13.85 -5.53 18.16
N ARG A 187 -13.34 -4.60 18.99
CA ARG A 187 -11.89 -4.32 19.09
C ARG A 187 -11.11 -5.32 19.94
N GLU A 188 -11.77 -6.30 20.53
CA GLU A 188 -11.15 -7.38 21.31
C GLU A 188 -10.34 -8.32 20.40
N TYR A 189 -10.73 -8.42 19.14
CA TYR A 189 -10.10 -9.21 18.11
C TYR A 189 -9.50 -8.31 17.03
N PRO A 190 -8.48 -8.76 16.28
CA PRO A 190 -7.79 -7.92 15.31
C PRO A 190 -8.55 -7.72 13.99
N PHE A 191 -9.63 -8.42 13.75
CA PHE A 191 -10.29 -8.53 12.44
C PHE A 191 -10.81 -7.19 11.90
N GLU A 192 -11.49 -6.39 12.74
CA GLU A 192 -11.98 -5.07 12.33
C GLU A 192 -10.84 -4.13 11.96
N ARG A 193 -9.70 -4.23 12.68
CA ARG A 193 -8.50 -3.44 12.39
C ARG A 193 -7.88 -3.86 11.09
N MET A 194 -7.74 -5.16 10.83
CA MET A 194 -7.20 -5.68 9.56
C MET A 194 -8.03 -5.22 8.36
N MET A 195 -9.35 -5.18 8.48
CA MET A 195 -10.25 -4.67 7.44
C MET A 195 -10.03 -3.18 7.18
N ARG A 196 -9.88 -2.38 8.23
CA ARG A 196 -9.57 -0.94 8.09
C ARG A 196 -8.19 -0.70 7.49
N ASP A 197 -7.21 -1.49 7.91
CA ASP A 197 -5.83 -1.38 7.45
C ASP A 197 -5.67 -1.82 6.00
N ALA A 198 -6.40 -2.85 5.54
CA ALA A 198 -6.38 -3.32 4.17
C ALA A 198 -6.83 -2.23 3.18
N LYS A 199 -7.82 -1.40 3.54
CA LYS A 199 -8.42 -0.44 2.62
C LYS A 199 -7.43 0.54 2.00
N ILE A 200 -6.43 0.99 2.75
CA ILE A 200 -5.46 1.96 2.23
C ILE A 200 -4.62 1.39 1.08
N THR A 201 -4.44 0.06 1.04
CA THR A 201 -3.64 -0.59 -0.01
C THR A 201 -4.23 -0.44 -1.41
N GLU A 202 -5.51 -0.16 -1.54
CA GLU A 202 -6.16 0.17 -2.80
C GLU A 202 -5.91 1.63 -3.24
N ILE A 203 -5.50 2.51 -2.32
CA ILE A 203 -5.49 3.97 -2.51
C ILE A 203 -4.06 4.50 -2.71
N TYR A 204 -3.16 4.30 -1.74
CA TYR A 204 -1.82 4.87 -1.83
C TYR A 204 -0.92 4.11 -2.81
N GLU A 205 0.24 4.71 -3.16
CA GLU A 205 1.16 4.24 -4.22
C GLU A 205 0.46 4.12 -5.59
N GLY A 206 -0.55 4.96 -5.78
CA GLY A 206 -1.45 4.96 -6.94
C GLY A 206 -2.69 4.10 -6.71
N THR A 207 -3.87 4.70 -6.90
CA THR A 207 -5.15 3.99 -6.74
C THR A 207 -5.26 2.79 -7.68
N THR A 208 -6.23 1.91 -7.42
CA THR A 208 -6.53 0.78 -8.32
C THR A 208 -6.71 1.24 -9.78
N GLU A 209 -7.33 2.41 -10.00
CA GLU A 209 -7.52 2.99 -11.34
C GLU A 209 -6.19 3.39 -11.97
N VAL A 210 -5.26 3.96 -11.21
CA VAL A 210 -3.90 4.28 -11.69
C VAL A 210 -3.16 2.99 -12.08
N GLN A 211 -3.30 1.91 -11.31
CA GLN A 211 -2.71 0.61 -11.69
C GLN A 211 -3.29 0.10 -13.03
N LYS A 212 -4.61 0.22 -13.21
CA LYS A 212 -5.26 -0.14 -14.49
C LYS A 212 -4.74 0.70 -15.66
N MET A 213 -4.48 2.00 -15.45
CA MET A 213 -3.85 2.86 -16.47
C MET A 213 -2.44 2.38 -16.84
N VAL A 214 -1.62 2.00 -15.86
CA VAL A 214 -0.27 1.49 -16.12
C VAL A 214 -0.32 0.18 -16.91
N VAL A 215 -1.17 -0.74 -16.51
CA VAL A 215 -1.32 -2.05 -17.18
C VAL A 215 -1.85 -1.88 -18.60
N SER A 216 -2.93 -1.12 -18.78
CA SER A 216 -3.52 -0.90 -20.11
C SER A 216 -2.56 -0.14 -21.03
N GLY A 217 -1.85 0.86 -20.53
CA GLY A 217 -0.83 1.58 -21.27
C GLY A 217 0.32 0.69 -21.76
N TRP A 218 0.71 -0.30 -20.96
CA TRP A 218 1.69 -1.32 -21.38
C TRP A 218 1.12 -2.25 -22.45
N MET A 219 -0.12 -2.72 -22.28
CA MET A 219 -0.78 -3.62 -23.25
C MET A 219 -0.98 -2.97 -24.61
N LEU A 220 -1.37 -1.70 -24.63
CA LEU A 220 -1.70 -0.97 -25.85
C LEU A 220 -0.48 -0.36 -26.58
N LYS A 221 0.71 -0.38 -25.96
CA LYS A 221 1.96 0.01 -26.62
C LYS A 221 2.65 -1.13 -27.38
N LYS A 222 2.15 -2.34 -27.25
CA LYS A 222 2.57 -3.49 -28.06
C LYS A 222 1.85 -3.49 -29.38
#